data_f972e1a610cca9722216bc00de29605b
#
_entry.id   f972e1a610cca9722216bc00de29605b
#
_cell.length_a   1.000
_cell.length_b   1.000
_cell.length_c   1.000
_cell.angle_alpha   90.00
_cell.angle_beta   90.00
_cell.angle_gamma   90.00
#
_symmetry.space_group_name_H-M   'P 1'
#
loop_
_entity.id
_entity.type
_entity.pdbx_description
1 polymer ?
#
loop_
_entity_poly.entity_id
_entity_poly.type
_entity_poly.pdbx_seq_one_letter_code
_entity_poly.pdbx_strand_id
1 'polypeptide(L)'
;LTEYGLVAEEYGGDTMFVDVSATQRVGLDQLLDAVLLTADAALELTANPTQDAQGVAIEAHLDRGRGPVATVLVQRGTLRVGDSIVAGEAFGRVRAMIDEHGETITEAGPARPVLVLGFTSVPDAGDNMLVVSEDRVARQIAERRESRERSALQAARRGRRTLEDFMKSMEQGETRELILVIKGDVSGSVEALEDALVKLDVGSDVDLRVIHRGVGAITENDVNLASVDNGIVIGFNVRTQGRGVERLAAEAGVDIRYYTVIYQAIDEIEAALKGMLKPEFAEAQLGSAEVRDVFRSSRAGTIAGCIVRQGEIRRNARARIVRDGAVVADNLTIDSLRRFKDDATSVAEGFECGISFSSFNDVKVDDVIETFEMREIPRA
;
A
#
# COMPACT_ATOMS: atom_id res chain seq x y z
N LEU A 1 -21.27 -22.80 -10.88
CA LEU A 1 -20.04 -23.65 -11.01
C LEU A 1 -20.02 -24.39 -12.35
N THR A 2 -21.17 -24.74 -12.92
CA THR A 2 -21.29 -25.38 -14.26
C THR A 2 -20.67 -24.49 -15.35
N GLU A 3 -20.74 -23.18 -15.26
CA GLU A 3 -20.09 -22.22 -16.20
C GLU A 3 -18.55 -22.37 -16.20
N TYR A 4 -17.97 -22.87 -15.11
CA TYR A 4 -16.54 -23.15 -14.97
C TYR A 4 -16.19 -24.61 -15.26
N GLY A 5 -17.13 -25.39 -15.81
CA GLY A 5 -16.92 -26.78 -16.16
C GLY A 5 -16.99 -27.77 -14.98
N LEU A 6 -17.42 -27.30 -13.79
CA LEU A 6 -17.62 -28.16 -12.62
C LEU A 6 -19.07 -28.64 -12.58
N VAL A 7 -19.26 -29.93 -12.80
CA VAL A 7 -20.59 -30.59 -12.76
C VAL A 7 -20.63 -31.50 -11.55
N ALA A 8 -21.67 -31.38 -10.73
CA ALA A 8 -21.84 -32.22 -9.57
C ALA A 8 -22.11 -33.69 -9.95
N GLU A 9 -21.65 -34.63 -9.14
CA GLU A 9 -21.89 -36.07 -9.31
C GLU A 9 -23.38 -36.39 -9.42
N GLU A 10 -24.24 -35.71 -8.67
CA GLU A 10 -25.71 -35.82 -8.72
C GLU A 10 -26.28 -35.49 -10.12
N TYR A 11 -25.58 -34.71 -10.91
CA TYR A 11 -25.95 -34.31 -12.27
C TYR A 11 -25.10 -35.00 -13.34
N GLY A 12 -24.41 -36.10 -12.95
CA GLY A 12 -23.61 -36.91 -13.88
C GLY A 12 -22.21 -36.38 -14.13
N GLY A 13 -21.70 -35.52 -13.28
CA GLY A 13 -20.29 -35.05 -13.27
C GLY A 13 -19.40 -35.92 -12.38
N ASP A 14 -18.12 -35.53 -12.29
CA ASP A 14 -17.09 -36.24 -11.52
C ASP A 14 -16.72 -35.50 -10.22
N THR A 15 -17.43 -34.43 -9.88
CA THR A 15 -17.07 -33.57 -8.74
C THR A 15 -18.07 -33.76 -7.61
N MET A 16 -17.60 -34.15 -6.42
CA MET A 16 -18.39 -34.20 -5.21
C MET A 16 -18.65 -32.76 -4.68
N PHE A 17 -19.93 -32.44 -4.43
CA PHE A 17 -20.33 -31.19 -3.81
C PHE A 17 -20.80 -31.49 -2.38
N VAL A 18 -20.27 -30.72 -1.41
CA VAL A 18 -20.65 -30.86 -0.01
C VAL A 18 -21.02 -29.49 0.54
N ASP A 19 -22.25 -29.35 1.01
CA ASP A 19 -22.73 -28.13 1.68
C ASP A 19 -22.22 -28.09 3.12
N VAL A 20 -21.50 -27.02 3.48
CA VAL A 20 -20.89 -26.87 4.80
C VAL A 20 -21.22 -25.52 5.45
N SER A 21 -21.34 -25.55 6.78
CA SER A 21 -21.38 -24.36 7.62
C SER A 21 -20.34 -24.49 8.72
N ALA A 22 -19.24 -23.71 8.62
CA ALA A 22 -18.18 -23.71 9.62
C ALA A 22 -18.68 -23.23 11.00
N THR A 23 -19.54 -22.20 11.03
CA THR A 23 -20.09 -21.64 12.25
C THR A 23 -21.06 -22.57 12.94
N GLN A 24 -21.89 -23.32 12.19
CA GLN A 24 -22.86 -24.27 12.70
C GLN A 24 -22.30 -25.70 12.80
N ARG A 25 -21.10 -25.93 12.30
CA ARG A 25 -20.43 -27.27 12.22
C ARG A 25 -21.27 -28.29 11.48
N VAL A 26 -22.00 -27.88 10.45
CA VAL A 26 -22.80 -28.77 9.60
C VAL A 26 -21.97 -29.20 8.39
N GLY A 27 -22.05 -30.50 8.03
CA GLY A 27 -21.42 -31.03 6.82
C GLY A 27 -19.90 -31.22 6.90
N LEU A 28 -19.23 -30.98 8.04
CA LEU A 28 -17.77 -31.06 8.15
C LEU A 28 -17.26 -32.49 8.03
N ASP A 29 -17.93 -33.45 8.67
CA ASP A 29 -17.56 -34.87 8.59
C ASP A 29 -17.73 -35.39 7.13
N GLN A 30 -18.84 -35.01 6.48
CA GLN A 30 -19.07 -35.35 5.07
C GLN A 30 -18.02 -34.73 4.14
N LEU A 31 -17.56 -33.51 4.42
CA LEU A 31 -16.46 -32.90 3.67
C LEU A 31 -15.15 -33.68 3.84
N LEU A 32 -14.82 -34.10 5.06
CA LEU A 32 -13.63 -34.92 5.33
C LEU A 32 -13.72 -36.29 4.65
N ASP A 33 -14.88 -36.94 4.71
CA ASP A 33 -15.11 -38.22 4.01
C ASP A 33 -14.97 -38.06 2.49
N ALA A 34 -15.51 -36.99 1.91
CA ALA A 34 -15.38 -36.69 0.50
C ALA A 34 -13.92 -36.46 0.10
N VAL A 35 -13.14 -35.71 0.92
CA VAL A 35 -11.70 -35.49 0.68
C VAL A 35 -10.92 -36.81 0.73
N LEU A 36 -11.18 -37.66 1.74
CA LEU A 36 -10.52 -38.96 1.87
C LEU A 36 -10.87 -39.89 0.71
N LEU A 37 -12.15 -39.94 0.34
CA LEU A 37 -12.61 -40.75 -0.78
C LEU A 37 -11.96 -40.29 -2.10
N THR A 38 -11.86 -39.01 -2.34
CA THR A 38 -11.20 -38.46 -3.53
C THR A 38 -9.72 -38.82 -3.53
N ALA A 39 -9.04 -38.71 -2.39
CA ALA A 39 -7.63 -39.04 -2.25
C ALA A 39 -7.35 -40.50 -2.51
N ASP A 40 -8.20 -41.41 -1.99
CA ASP A 40 -7.98 -42.85 -2.07
C ASP A 40 -8.43 -43.46 -3.40
N ALA A 41 -9.52 -42.95 -3.99
CA ALA A 41 -10.14 -43.54 -5.17
C ALA A 41 -9.76 -42.84 -6.49
N ALA A 42 -9.57 -41.52 -6.50
CA ALA A 42 -9.35 -40.74 -7.72
C ALA A 42 -7.90 -40.39 -7.98
N LEU A 43 -7.02 -40.41 -6.97
CA LEU A 43 -5.66 -39.90 -7.06
C LEU A 43 -4.62 -41.01 -6.76
N GLU A 44 -3.60 -41.15 -7.62
CA GLU A 44 -2.42 -41.98 -7.36
C GLU A 44 -1.36 -41.16 -6.62
N LEU A 45 -1.48 -41.02 -5.29
CA LEU A 45 -0.59 -40.26 -4.44
C LEU A 45 0.58 -41.12 -3.98
N THR A 46 1.66 -41.15 -4.78
CA THR A 46 2.87 -41.95 -4.48
C THR A 46 4.10 -41.08 -4.33
N ALA A 47 4.97 -41.40 -3.40
CA ALA A 47 6.28 -40.74 -3.23
C ALA A 47 7.34 -41.76 -2.83
N ASN A 48 8.59 -41.53 -3.26
CA ASN A 48 9.71 -42.38 -2.89
C ASN A 48 10.33 -41.93 -1.56
N PRO A 49 10.28 -42.75 -0.48
CA PRO A 49 10.84 -42.37 0.82
C PRO A 49 12.36 -42.63 0.93
N THR A 50 12.98 -43.35 -0.01
CA THR A 50 14.38 -43.83 0.14
C THR A 50 15.42 -42.86 -0.41
N GLN A 51 15.02 -41.78 -1.02
CA GLN A 51 15.92 -40.72 -1.53
C GLN A 51 16.15 -39.60 -0.51
N ASP A 52 17.06 -38.67 -0.81
CA ASP A 52 17.28 -37.45 -0.05
C ASP A 52 16.00 -36.62 0.01
N ALA A 53 15.71 -36.05 1.16
CA ALA A 53 14.47 -35.34 1.35
C ALA A 53 14.40 -34.08 0.50
N GLN A 54 13.21 -33.88 -0.06
CA GLN A 54 12.81 -32.65 -0.73
C GLN A 54 11.43 -32.24 -0.19
N GLY A 55 11.25 -30.97 0.01
CA GLY A 55 10.01 -30.43 0.56
C GLY A 55 9.87 -28.95 0.27
N VAL A 56 8.88 -28.34 0.89
CA VAL A 56 8.61 -26.91 0.79
C VAL A 56 8.47 -26.31 2.18
N ALA A 57 9.05 -25.14 2.40
CA ALA A 57 8.83 -24.36 3.61
C ALA A 57 7.42 -23.76 3.54
N ILE A 58 6.53 -24.17 4.44
CA ILE A 58 5.17 -23.64 4.52
C ILE A 58 5.19 -22.27 5.18
N GLU A 59 5.95 -22.18 6.28
CA GLU A 59 6.08 -20.97 7.09
C GLU A 59 7.39 -21.02 7.87
N ALA A 60 7.95 -19.85 8.15
CA ALA A 60 9.15 -19.73 8.94
C ALA A 60 9.13 -18.48 9.83
N HIS A 61 9.78 -18.58 10.99
CA HIS A 61 9.88 -17.47 11.93
C HIS A 61 11.17 -17.53 12.75
N LEU A 62 11.46 -16.44 13.43
CA LEU A 62 12.59 -16.36 14.36
C LEU A 62 12.11 -16.60 15.79
N ASP A 63 12.36 -17.80 16.31
CA ASP A 63 12.08 -18.14 17.71
C ASP A 63 13.14 -17.57 18.64
N ARG A 64 12.73 -16.96 19.76
CA ARG A 64 13.65 -16.30 20.71
C ARG A 64 14.66 -17.22 21.38
N GLY A 65 14.33 -18.50 21.54
CA GLY A 65 15.18 -19.50 22.19
C GLY A 65 15.87 -20.44 21.24
N ARG A 66 15.23 -20.75 20.12
CA ARG A 66 15.63 -21.80 19.17
C ARG A 66 16.30 -21.23 17.90
N GLY A 67 16.21 -19.91 17.68
CA GLY A 67 16.72 -19.24 16.48
C GLY A 67 15.75 -19.39 15.28
N PRO A 68 16.26 -19.36 14.04
CA PRO A 68 15.46 -19.56 12.85
C PRO A 68 14.84 -20.96 12.83
N VAL A 69 13.53 -21.04 12.67
CA VAL A 69 12.75 -22.29 12.56
C VAL A 69 11.83 -22.20 11.36
N ALA A 70 11.59 -23.34 10.71
CA ALA A 70 10.69 -23.43 9.57
C ALA A 70 9.83 -24.68 9.64
N THR A 71 8.54 -24.55 9.39
CA THR A 71 7.64 -25.68 9.14
C THR A 71 7.81 -26.10 7.69
N VAL A 72 8.29 -27.32 7.50
CA VAL A 72 8.56 -27.90 6.19
C VAL A 72 7.61 -29.08 5.95
N LEU A 73 6.95 -29.09 4.79
CA LEU A 73 6.23 -30.25 4.30
C LEU A 73 7.18 -31.09 3.46
N VAL A 74 7.54 -32.26 3.95
CA VAL A 74 8.35 -33.21 3.19
C VAL A 74 7.48 -33.79 2.06
N GLN A 75 7.88 -33.58 0.81
CA GLN A 75 7.14 -34.08 -0.36
C GLN A 75 7.65 -35.43 -0.83
N ARG A 76 8.95 -35.66 -0.74
CA ARG A 76 9.60 -36.93 -1.12
C ARG A 76 10.89 -37.13 -0.32
N GLY A 77 11.36 -38.34 -0.26
CA GLY A 77 12.52 -38.69 0.55
C GLY A 77 12.21 -38.74 2.04
N THR A 78 13.21 -38.93 2.85
CA THR A 78 13.11 -38.92 4.32
C THR A 78 14.11 -37.95 4.89
N LEU A 79 13.62 -36.95 5.61
CA LEU A 79 14.42 -35.95 6.33
C LEU A 79 14.84 -36.53 7.67
N ARG A 80 16.13 -36.38 8.03
CA ARG A 80 16.69 -36.91 9.29
C ARG A 80 17.41 -35.80 10.07
N VAL A 81 17.44 -35.98 11.38
CA VAL A 81 18.31 -35.17 12.25
C VAL A 81 19.77 -35.38 11.84
N GLY A 82 20.49 -34.26 11.64
CA GLY A 82 21.86 -34.28 11.16
C GLY A 82 22.04 -34.01 9.67
N ASP A 83 20.96 -34.01 8.88
CA ASP A 83 21.02 -33.72 7.45
C ASP A 83 21.41 -32.24 7.22
N SER A 84 22.21 -32.03 6.18
CA SER A 84 22.52 -30.70 5.66
C SER A 84 21.40 -30.22 4.74
N ILE A 85 20.78 -29.10 5.01
CA ILE A 85 19.61 -28.61 4.30
C ILE A 85 19.84 -27.21 3.73
N VAL A 86 19.11 -26.93 2.64
CA VAL A 86 19.02 -25.60 2.04
C VAL A 86 17.55 -25.32 1.67
N ALA A 87 17.04 -24.15 2.05
CA ALA A 87 15.71 -23.67 1.65
C ALA A 87 15.85 -22.20 1.25
N GLY A 88 15.53 -21.87 -0.01
CA GLY A 88 15.76 -20.53 -0.54
C GLY A 88 17.22 -20.10 -0.37
N GLU A 89 17.43 -19.00 0.32
CA GLU A 89 18.73 -18.45 0.70
C GLU A 89 19.21 -18.97 2.07
N ALA A 90 18.33 -19.62 2.83
CA ALA A 90 18.66 -20.20 4.12
C ALA A 90 19.30 -21.58 3.95
N PHE A 91 20.30 -21.89 4.76
CA PHE A 91 20.92 -23.20 4.82
C PHE A 91 21.18 -23.57 6.29
N GLY A 92 21.54 -24.80 6.53
CA GLY A 92 21.88 -25.25 7.89
C GLY A 92 21.95 -26.75 8.01
N ARG A 93 22.01 -27.21 9.26
CA ARG A 93 21.97 -28.63 9.60
C ARG A 93 20.79 -28.89 10.54
N VAL A 94 19.99 -29.88 10.23
CA VAL A 94 18.86 -30.26 11.08
C VAL A 94 19.34 -30.64 12.48
N ARG A 95 19.02 -29.82 13.46
CA ARG A 95 19.38 -30.06 14.87
C ARG A 95 18.30 -30.85 15.59
N ALA A 96 17.05 -30.55 15.29
CA ALA A 96 15.89 -31.24 15.82
C ALA A 96 14.71 -31.03 14.87
N MET A 97 13.78 -31.96 14.92
CA MET A 97 12.48 -31.85 14.25
C MET A 97 11.37 -32.06 15.27
N ILE A 98 10.30 -31.29 15.14
CA ILE A 98 9.12 -31.37 16.00
C ILE A 98 7.92 -31.62 15.09
N ASP A 99 7.11 -32.59 15.44
CA ASP A 99 5.93 -32.95 14.66
C ASP A 99 4.70 -32.05 15.00
N GLU A 100 3.59 -32.36 14.38
CA GLU A 100 2.31 -31.65 14.55
C GLU A 100 1.71 -31.76 15.97
N HIS A 101 2.20 -32.70 16.77
CA HIS A 101 1.79 -32.89 18.17
C HIS A 101 2.72 -32.20 19.17
N GLY A 102 3.83 -31.59 18.67
CA GLY A 102 4.84 -30.98 19.51
C GLY A 102 5.91 -31.97 20.04
N GLU A 103 5.94 -33.19 19.53
CA GLU A 103 6.91 -34.21 19.92
C GLU A 103 8.18 -34.15 19.06
N THR A 104 9.33 -34.39 19.69
CA THR A 104 10.59 -34.45 18.95
C THR A 104 10.73 -35.78 18.22
N ILE A 105 10.97 -35.72 16.91
CA ILE A 105 11.14 -36.86 16.04
C ILE A 105 12.52 -36.86 15.41
N THR A 106 13.02 -38.04 15.04
CA THR A 106 14.33 -38.23 14.42
C THR A 106 14.30 -38.29 12.91
N GLU A 107 13.18 -38.69 12.32
CA GLU A 107 12.96 -38.78 10.89
C GLU A 107 11.53 -38.38 10.48
N ALA A 108 11.40 -37.83 9.30
CA ALA A 108 10.13 -37.44 8.69
C ALA A 108 10.09 -37.90 7.22
N GLY A 109 9.13 -38.76 6.90
CA GLY A 109 8.89 -39.27 5.55
C GLY A 109 8.02 -38.33 4.72
N PRO A 110 7.65 -38.77 3.49
CA PRO A 110 6.77 -37.99 2.59
C PRO A 110 5.42 -37.68 3.21
N ALA A 111 4.85 -36.55 2.79
CA ALA A 111 3.56 -35.96 3.23
C ALA A 111 3.50 -35.59 4.73
N ARG A 112 4.65 -35.56 5.42
CA ARG A 112 4.69 -35.16 6.84
C ARG A 112 5.13 -33.72 7.01
N PRO A 113 4.34 -32.86 7.64
CA PRO A 113 4.76 -31.52 8.07
C PRO A 113 5.62 -31.64 9.34
N VAL A 114 6.74 -30.94 9.38
CA VAL A 114 7.64 -30.92 10.54
C VAL A 114 8.23 -29.54 10.75
N LEU A 115 8.32 -29.11 12.01
CA LEU A 115 9.06 -27.93 12.40
C LEU A 115 10.54 -28.27 12.49
N VAL A 116 11.33 -27.69 11.62
CA VAL A 116 12.78 -27.95 11.50
C VAL A 116 13.55 -26.84 12.19
N LEU A 117 14.46 -27.24 13.07
CA LEU A 117 15.40 -26.36 13.77
C LEU A 117 16.80 -26.55 13.19
N GLY A 118 17.52 -25.46 13.00
CA GLY A 118 18.93 -25.52 12.61
C GLY A 118 19.31 -24.74 11.37
N PHE A 119 18.39 -23.95 10.80
CA PHE A 119 18.69 -22.98 9.77
C PHE A 119 19.57 -21.83 10.29
N THR A 120 20.37 -21.22 9.43
CA THR A 120 21.20 -20.03 9.71
C THR A 120 20.42 -18.73 9.62
N SER A 121 19.40 -18.69 8.77
CA SER A 121 18.47 -17.58 8.57
C SER A 121 17.05 -18.12 8.40
N VAL A 122 16.06 -17.24 8.43
CA VAL A 122 14.66 -17.62 8.20
C VAL A 122 14.43 -17.76 6.70
N PRO A 123 14.03 -18.94 6.18
CA PRO A 123 13.65 -19.09 4.78
C PRO A 123 12.31 -18.41 4.50
N ASP A 124 12.04 -18.11 3.22
CA ASP A 124 10.74 -17.58 2.82
C ASP A 124 9.69 -18.68 2.67
N ALA A 125 8.41 -18.32 2.85
CA ALA A 125 7.30 -19.23 2.60
C ALA A 125 7.27 -19.60 1.11
N GLY A 126 7.08 -20.90 0.84
CA GLY A 126 7.13 -21.44 -0.53
C GLY A 126 8.53 -21.85 -1.00
N ASP A 127 9.58 -21.59 -0.24
CA ASP A 127 10.93 -22.02 -0.58
C ASP A 127 11.07 -23.53 -0.67
N ASN A 128 11.69 -24.01 -1.74
CA ASN A 128 12.00 -25.41 -1.90
C ASN A 128 13.16 -25.82 -0.99
N MET A 129 12.89 -26.74 -0.06
CA MET A 129 13.87 -27.35 0.81
C MET A 129 14.47 -28.60 0.16
N LEU A 130 15.80 -28.72 0.21
CA LEU A 130 16.57 -29.84 -0.31
C LEU A 130 17.56 -30.30 0.75
N VAL A 131 17.70 -31.63 0.90
CA VAL A 131 18.83 -32.24 1.60
C VAL A 131 20.01 -32.32 0.62
N VAL A 132 21.20 -32.02 1.10
CA VAL A 132 22.45 -32.10 0.34
C VAL A 132 23.51 -32.87 1.12
N SER A 133 24.53 -33.37 0.43
CA SER A 133 25.54 -34.27 1.02
C SER A 133 26.40 -33.58 2.09
N GLU A 134 26.65 -32.27 1.98
CA GLU A 134 27.57 -31.55 2.86
C GLU A 134 27.11 -30.11 3.12
N ASP A 135 27.39 -29.59 4.31
CA ASP A 135 27.11 -28.19 4.70
C ASP A 135 27.73 -27.15 3.73
N ARG A 136 28.92 -27.49 3.18
CA ARG A 136 29.59 -26.64 2.19
C ARG A 136 28.75 -26.49 0.91
N VAL A 137 28.13 -27.58 0.45
CA VAL A 137 27.26 -27.55 -0.73
C VAL A 137 25.99 -26.74 -0.44
N ALA A 138 25.39 -26.93 0.75
CA ALA A 138 24.24 -26.15 1.19
C ALA A 138 24.52 -24.65 1.13
N ARG A 139 25.65 -24.24 1.71
CA ARG A 139 26.10 -22.84 1.71
C ARG A 139 26.28 -22.30 0.29
N GLN A 140 26.97 -23.03 -0.59
CA GLN A 140 27.21 -22.59 -1.96
C GLN A 140 25.91 -22.39 -2.75
N ILE A 141 24.91 -23.26 -2.52
CA ILE A 141 23.59 -23.12 -3.16
C ILE A 141 22.89 -21.85 -2.66
N ALA A 142 22.88 -21.66 -1.34
CA ALA A 142 22.27 -20.48 -0.70
C ALA A 142 22.89 -19.17 -1.19
N GLU A 143 24.22 -19.05 -1.17
CA GLU A 143 24.96 -17.87 -1.65
C GLU A 143 24.69 -17.57 -3.14
N ARG A 144 24.56 -18.63 -3.98
CA ARG A 144 24.19 -18.45 -5.39
C ARG A 144 22.77 -17.91 -5.57
N ARG A 145 21.81 -18.40 -4.78
CA ARG A 145 20.43 -17.96 -4.83
C ARG A 145 20.34 -16.49 -4.37
N GLU A 146 20.95 -16.15 -3.24
CA GLU A 146 21.06 -14.78 -2.73
C GLU A 146 21.67 -13.81 -3.77
N SER A 147 22.79 -14.20 -4.40
CA SER A 147 23.43 -13.37 -5.42
C SER A 147 22.54 -13.15 -6.65
N ARG A 148 21.79 -14.18 -7.07
CA ARG A 148 20.86 -14.08 -8.19
C ARG A 148 19.68 -13.15 -7.86
N GLU A 149 19.11 -13.30 -6.68
CA GLU A 149 17.99 -12.47 -6.23
C GLU A 149 18.40 -11.02 -6.08
N ARG A 150 19.56 -10.77 -5.44
CA ARG A 150 20.15 -9.43 -5.35
C ARG A 150 20.39 -8.80 -6.72
N SER A 151 20.90 -9.58 -7.68
CA SER A 151 21.14 -9.13 -9.04
C SER A 151 19.84 -8.83 -9.79
N ALA A 152 18.81 -9.65 -9.60
CA ALA A 152 17.48 -9.46 -10.19
C ALA A 152 16.79 -8.20 -9.64
N LEU A 153 16.86 -7.97 -8.32
CA LEU A 153 16.36 -6.76 -7.67
C LEU A 153 17.10 -5.51 -8.15
N GLN A 154 18.42 -5.57 -8.32
CA GLN A 154 19.20 -4.46 -8.85
C GLN A 154 18.86 -4.17 -10.32
N ALA A 155 18.67 -5.22 -11.15
CA ALA A 155 18.26 -5.08 -12.54
C ALA A 155 16.85 -4.47 -12.64
N ALA A 156 15.91 -4.91 -11.82
CA ALA A 156 14.55 -4.37 -11.76
C ALA A 156 14.55 -2.88 -11.34
N ARG A 157 15.42 -2.50 -10.39
CA ARG A 157 15.60 -1.10 -9.98
C ARG A 157 16.23 -0.24 -11.09
N ARG A 158 17.19 -0.78 -11.85
CA ARG A 158 17.83 -0.07 -12.99
C ARG A 158 16.90 0.11 -14.19
N GLY A 159 15.99 -0.84 -14.45
CA GLY A 159 15.04 -0.77 -15.55
C GLY A 159 13.90 0.24 -15.37
N ARG A 160 13.74 0.81 -14.16
CA ARG A 160 12.63 1.72 -13.83
C ARG A 160 12.97 3.22 -13.87
N ARG A 161 14.22 3.62 -14.14
CA ARG A 161 14.60 5.03 -14.24
C ARG A 161 15.34 5.29 -15.54
N THR A 162 14.60 5.61 -16.58
CA THR A 162 15.17 6.22 -17.79
C THR A 162 15.38 7.72 -17.56
N LEU A 163 16.28 8.34 -18.32
CA LEU A 163 16.46 9.81 -18.31
C LEU A 163 15.14 10.54 -18.63
N GLU A 164 14.29 9.90 -19.43
CA GLU A 164 12.94 10.40 -19.77
C GLU A 164 11.99 10.35 -18.57
N ASP A 165 12.06 9.31 -17.72
CA ASP A 165 11.29 9.23 -16.49
C ASP A 165 11.77 10.26 -15.45
N PHE A 166 13.09 10.51 -15.42
CA PHE A 166 13.66 11.58 -14.58
C PHE A 166 13.23 12.97 -15.06
N MET A 167 13.20 13.22 -16.35
CA MET A 167 12.72 14.49 -16.92
C MET A 167 11.21 14.67 -16.69
N LYS A 168 10.41 13.62 -16.84
CA LYS A 168 8.99 13.63 -16.51
C LYS A 168 8.73 13.88 -15.02
N SER A 169 9.51 13.29 -14.12
CA SER A 169 9.37 13.54 -12.68
C SER A 169 9.76 14.98 -12.30
N MET A 170 10.69 15.60 -13.02
CA MET A 170 11.01 17.02 -12.84
C MET A 170 9.90 17.96 -13.37
N GLU A 171 9.20 17.56 -14.43
CA GLU A 171 8.06 18.32 -14.99
C GLU A 171 6.77 18.17 -14.15
N GLN A 172 6.55 17.00 -13.53
CA GLN A 172 5.36 16.72 -12.73
C GLN A 172 5.44 17.21 -11.27
N GLY A 173 6.60 17.74 -10.83
CA GLY A 173 6.84 18.14 -9.44
C GLY A 173 7.22 16.95 -8.54
N GLU A 174 7.71 17.24 -7.35
CA GLU A 174 8.12 16.21 -6.38
C GLU A 174 6.94 15.32 -6.00
N THR A 175 6.97 14.06 -6.45
CA THR A 175 6.08 12.99 -5.94
C THR A 175 6.46 12.74 -4.48
N ARG A 176 5.51 12.80 -3.59
CA ARG A 176 5.74 12.48 -2.17
C ARG A 176 5.80 10.97 -2.02
N GLU A 177 6.89 10.47 -1.45
CA GLU A 177 7.05 9.03 -1.17
C GLU A 177 6.79 8.76 0.31
N LEU A 178 5.95 7.75 0.61
CA LEU A 178 5.84 7.15 1.93
C LEU A 178 6.75 5.94 2.01
N ILE A 179 7.77 6.01 2.86
CA ILE A 179 8.80 4.98 2.99
C ILE A 179 8.52 4.12 4.20
N LEU A 180 8.50 2.80 3.99
CA LEU A 180 8.18 1.83 5.02
C LEU A 180 9.28 0.81 5.24
N VAL A 181 9.48 0.46 6.51
CA VAL A 181 10.22 -0.73 6.97
C VAL A 181 9.21 -1.66 7.64
N ILE A 182 9.08 -2.89 7.17
CA ILE A 182 8.08 -3.84 7.66
C ILE A 182 8.75 -4.97 8.44
N LYS A 183 8.31 -5.19 9.67
CA LYS A 183 8.75 -6.31 10.52
C LYS A 183 7.53 -7.10 10.99
N GLY A 184 7.59 -8.43 10.87
CA GLY A 184 6.51 -9.32 11.29
C GLY A 184 6.99 -10.51 12.11
N ASP A 185 6.04 -11.23 12.66
CA ASP A 185 6.27 -12.45 13.43
C ASP A 185 6.70 -13.62 12.54
N VAL A 186 6.11 -13.73 11.35
CA VAL A 186 6.37 -14.77 10.36
C VAL A 186 6.51 -14.19 8.96
N SER A 187 7.21 -14.90 8.06
CA SER A 187 7.45 -14.44 6.68
C SER A 187 6.16 -14.21 5.90
N GLY A 188 5.18 -15.10 6.01
CA GLY A 188 3.89 -14.98 5.31
C GLY A 188 3.08 -13.74 5.72
N SER A 189 3.14 -13.32 7.00
CA SER A 189 2.48 -12.08 7.46
C SER A 189 3.12 -10.83 6.86
N VAL A 190 4.45 -10.82 6.75
CA VAL A 190 5.20 -9.69 6.15
C VAL A 190 4.90 -9.57 4.66
N GLU A 191 4.93 -10.69 3.94
CA GLU A 191 4.63 -10.74 2.51
C GLU A 191 3.18 -10.33 2.22
N ALA A 192 2.21 -10.85 2.97
CA ALA A 192 0.80 -10.50 2.80
C ALA A 192 0.55 -9.01 3.04
N LEU A 193 1.22 -8.41 4.04
CA LEU A 193 1.10 -6.98 4.32
C LEU A 193 1.75 -6.15 3.20
N GLU A 194 2.96 -6.50 2.75
CA GLU A 194 3.64 -5.83 1.65
C GLU A 194 2.81 -5.87 0.37
N ASP A 195 2.31 -7.06 0.00
CA ASP A 195 1.48 -7.27 -1.19
C ASP A 195 0.18 -6.45 -1.16
N ALA A 196 -0.43 -6.35 0.02
CA ALA A 196 -1.64 -5.55 0.18
C ALA A 196 -1.35 -4.05 0.05
N LEU A 197 -0.25 -3.58 0.64
CA LEU A 197 0.16 -2.17 0.60
C LEU A 197 0.60 -1.72 -0.78
N VAL A 198 1.33 -2.55 -1.54
CA VAL A 198 1.76 -2.25 -2.92
C VAL A 198 0.58 -2.15 -3.89
N LYS A 199 -0.54 -2.81 -3.59
CA LYS A 199 -1.78 -2.75 -4.40
C LYS A 199 -2.67 -1.53 -4.11
N LEU A 200 -2.33 -0.72 -3.10
CA LEU A 200 -3.07 0.51 -2.81
C LEU A 200 -2.89 1.51 -3.95
N ASP A 201 -3.99 1.89 -4.56
CA ASP A 201 -4.03 2.94 -5.60
C ASP A 201 -4.53 4.24 -4.96
N VAL A 202 -3.62 5.16 -4.70
CA VAL A 202 -3.91 6.47 -4.11
C VAL A 202 -3.66 7.64 -5.09
N GLY A 203 -3.51 7.32 -6.39
CA GLY A 203 -3.24 8.31 -7.44
C GLY A 203 -1.74 8.53 -7.70
N SER A 204 -1.42 9.34 -8.70
CA SER A 204 -0.06 9.52 -9.23
C SER A 204 0.84 10.47 -8.41
N ASP A 205 0.28 11.20 -7.45
CA ASP A 205 0.97 12.27 -6.71
C ASP A 205 1.73 11.76 -5.47
N VAL A 206 1.42 10.54 -5.03
CA VAL A 206 2.02 9.88 -3.86
C VAL A 206 2.41 8.45 -4.23
N ASP A 207 3.60 8.01 -3.81
CA ASP A 207 4.08 6.65 -4.01
C ASP A 207 4.39 6.00 -2.65
N LEU A 208 4.24 4.67 -2.58
CA LEU A 208 4.58 3.88 -1.40
C LEU A 208 5.77 2.99 -1.73
N ARG A 209 6.79 3.03 -0.88
CA ARG A 209 7.99 2.24 -1.07
C ARG A 209 8.40 1.49 0.19
N VAL A 210 8.39 0.18 0.12
CA VAL A 210 8.97 -0.69 1.15
C VAL A 210 10.47 -0.80 0.89
N ILE A 211 11.30 -0.28 1.81
CA ILE A 211 12.76 -0.31 1.69
C ILE A 211 13.40 -1.53 2.35
N HIS A 212 12.75 -2.07 3.37
CA HIS A 212 13.19 -3.27 4.06
C HIS A 212 12.01 -4.05 4.63
N ARG A 213 12.13 -5.38 4.55
CA ARG A 213 11.22 -6.33 5.19
C ARG A 213 12.01 -7.36 5.99
N GLY A 214 11.43 -7.89 7.05
CA GLY A 214 12.11 -8.91 7.85
C GLY A 214 11.23 -9.52 8.91
N VAL A 215 11.67 -10.66 9.41
CA VAL A 215 11.00 -11.45 10.45
C VAL A 215 11.68 -11.22 11.80
N GLY A 216 10.89 -11.17 12.87
CA GLY A 216 11.35 -10.98 14.23
C GLY A 216 11.15 -9.58 14.77
N ALA A 217 11.70 -9.31 15.96
CA ALA A 217 11.58 -8.02 16.63
C ALA A 217 12.24 -6.88 15.85
N ILE A 218 11.72 -5.66 16.01
CA ILE A 218 12.29 -4.45 15.45
C ILE A 218 13.63 -4.17 16.15
N THR A 219 14.67 -3.97 15.35
CA THR A 219 16.06 -3.77 15.79
C THR A 219 16.52 -2.32 15.60
N GLU A 220 17.68 -1.97 16.15
CA GLU A 220 18.32 -0.66 15.92
C GLU A 220 18.64 -0.43 14.43
N ASN A 221 18.98 -1.49 13.67
CA ASN A 221 19.22 -1.38 12.23
C ASN A 221 17.97 -0.99 11.45
N ASP A 222 16.80 -1.51 11.82
CA ASP A 222 15.52 -1.17 11.18
C ASP A 222 15.19 0.31 11.39
N VAL A 223 15.43 0.83 12.59
CA VAL A 223 15.25 2.25 12.92
C VAL A 223 16.25 3.12 12.15
N ASN A 224 17.51 2.71 12.09
CA ASN A 224 18.54 3.45 11.34
C ASN A 224 18.23 3.50 9.84
N LEU A 225 17.71 2.41 9.26
CA LEU A 225 17.28 2.39 7.86
C LEU A 225 16.12 3.36 7.62
N ALA A 226 15.11 3.35 8.50
CA ALA A 226 13.97 4.26 8.38
C ALA A 226 14.37 5.73 8.55
N SER A 227 15.35 6.03 9.43
CA SER A 227 15.77 7.40 9.72
C SER A 227 16.42 8.12 8.53
N VAL A 228 17.05 7.40 7.60
CA VAL A 228 17.73 7.98 6.43
C VAL A 228 16.77 8.71 5.49
N ASP A 229 15.58 8.14 5.29
CA ASP A 229 14.60 8.62 4.32
C ASP A 229 13.28 9.07 4.98
N ASN A 230 13.27 9.41 6.27
CA ASN A 230 12.08 9.75 7.05
C ASN A 230 10.98 8.68 6.96
N GLY A 231 11.36 7.41 6.96
CA GLY A 231 10.45 6.29 6.84
C GLY A 231 9.76 5.95 8.16
N ILE A 232 8.70 5.15 8.06
CA ILE A 232 7.93 4.62 9.18
C ILE A 232 8.27 3.14 9.35
N VAL A 233 8.41 2.68 10.60
CA VAL A 233 8.61 1.26 10.91
C VAL A 233 7.29 0.65 11.34
N ILE A 234 6.88 -0.41 10.65
CA ILE A 234 5.68 -1.18 10.94
C ILE A 234 6.06 -2.50 11.61
N GLY A 235 5.55 -2.71 12.81
CA GLY A 235 5.66 -3.97 13.54
C GLY A 235 4.35 -4.74 13.54
N PHE A 236 4.25 -5.80 12.74
CA PHE A 236 3.09 -6.68 12.71
C PHE A 236 3.28 -7.86 13.65
N ASN A 237 2.47 -7.95 14.69
CA ASN A 237 2.58 -8.93 15.80
C ASN A 237 3.94 -8.97 16.51
N VAL A 238 4.80 -7.98 16.29
CA VAL A 238 6.12 -7.88 16.91
C VAL A 238 6.27 -6.59 17.72
N ARG A 239 7.32 -6.53 18.53
CA ARG A 239 7.70 -5.36 19.31
C ARG A 239 9.18 -5.04 19.09
N THR A 240 9.62 -3.93 19.61
CA THR A 240 11.05 -3.54 19.62
C THR A 240 11.91 -4.52 20.44
N GLN A 241 13.15 -4.69 20.04
CA GLN A 241 14.14 -5.48 20.76
C GLN A 241 14.67 -4.70 21.99
N GLY A 242 13.78 -4.39 22.92
CA GLY A 242 14.10 -3.70 24.15
C GLY A 242 13.97 -2.16 24.07
N ARG A 243 14.07 -1.52 25.25
CA ARG A 243 13.86 -0.06 25.41
C ARG A 243 14.89 0.83 24.69
N GLY A 244 16.05 0.27 24.35
CA GLY A 244 17.10 1.00 23.60
C GLY A 244 16.64 1.41 22.22
N VAL A 245 15.91 0.51 21.53
CA VAL A 245 15.37 0.74 20.17
C VAL A 245 14.31 1.83 20.18
N GLU A 246 13.40 1.82 21.18
CA GLU A 246 12.36 2.86 21.32
C GLU A 246 12.97 4.25 21.55
N ARG A 247 14.02 4.31 22.39
CA ARG A 247 14.74 5.56 22.64
C ARG A 247 15.43 6.05 21.37
N LEU A 248 16.12 5.16 20.65
CA LEU A 248 16.77 5.49 19.38
C LEU A 248 15.74 6.01 18.34
N ALA A 249 14.58 5.38 18.23
CA ALA A 249 13.51 5.82 17.33
C ALA A 249 13.03 7.24 17.71
N ALA A 250 12.82 7.50 18.99
CA ALA A 250 12.43 8.83 19.47
C ALA A 250 13.51 9.89 19.21
N GLU A 251 14.80 9.57 19.43
CA GLU A 251 15.93 10.46 19.14
C GLU A 251 16.11 10.73 17.64
N ALA A 252 15.86 9.72 16.79
CA ALA A 252 15.95 9.81 15.34
C ALA A 252 14.67 10.38 14.67
N GLY A 253 13.58 10.58 15.44
CA GLY A 253 12.30 11.03 14.90
C GLY A 253 11.56 10.00 14.05
N VAL A 254 11.88 8.71 14.19
CA VAL A 254 11.27 7.61 13.46
C VAL A 254 10.00 7.17 14.16
N ASP A 255 8.87 7.18 13.44
CA ASP A 255 7.58 6.66 13.93
C ASP A 255 7.56 5.13 13.84
N ILE A 256 7.19 4.46 14.94
CA ILE A 256 7.01 3.01 14.99
C ILE A 256 5.55 2.71 15.27
N ARG A 257 4.89 2.02 14.34
CA ARG A 257 3.51 1.60 14.46
C ARG A 257 3.40 0.11 14.66
N TYR A 258 2.48 -0.31 15.54
CA TYR A 258 2.27 -1.71 15.89
C TYR A 258 0.86 -2.15 15.54
N TYR A 259 0.75 -3.22 14.77
CA TYR A 259 -0.51 -3.81 14.35
C TYR A 259 -0.57 -5.29 14.69
N THR A 260 -1.77 -5.77 14.94
CA THR A 260 -2.09 -7.19 15.12
C THR A 260 -3.15 -7.66 14.11
N VAL A 261 -3.81 -6.71 13.44
CA VAL A 261 -4.81 -6.95 12.40
C VAL A 261 -4.37 -6.28 11.12
N ILE A 262 -4.25 -7.04 10.04
CA ILE A 262 -3.70 -6.57 8.76
C ILE A 262 -4.52 -5.42 8.16
N TYR A 263 -5.85 -5.50 8.26
CA TYR A 263 -6.75 -4.47 7.72
C TYR A 263 -6.56 -3.11 8.40
N GLN A 264 -6.29 -3.09 9.71
CA GLN A 264 -6.01 -1.85 10.44
C GLN A 264 -4.72 -1.18 9.93
N ALA A 265 -3.70 -1.98 9.63
CA ALA A 265 -2.45 -1.46 9.06
C ALA A 265 -2.68 -0.86 7.66
N ILE A 266 -3.45 -1.56 6.83
CA ILE A 266 -3.78 -1.10 5.47
C ILE A 266 -4.58 0.19 5.50
N ASP A 267 -5.66 0.25 6.29
CA ASP A 267 -6.55 1.41 6.39
C ASP A 267 -5.81 2.66 6.90
N GLU A 268 -4.94 2.50 7.92
CA GLU A 268 -4.19 3.61 8.49
C GLU A 268 -3.11 4.14 7.53
N ILE A 269 -2.44 3.26 6.78
CA ILE A 269 -1.46 3.64 5.77
C ILE A 269 -2.14 4.29 4.57
N GLU A 270 -3.27 3.76 4.12
CA GLU A 270 -4.08 4.38 3.07
C GLU A 270 -4.53 5.79 3.45
N ALA A 271 -5.00 5.97 4.70
CA ALA A 271 -5.36 7.28 5.23
C ALA A 271 -4.15 8.24 5.27
N ALA A 272 -2.96 7.73 5.65
CA ALA A 272 -1.73 8.51 5.64
C ALA A 272 -1.33 8.94 4.23
N LEU A 273 -1.41 8.04 3.23
CA LEU A 273 -1.15 8.32 1.82
C LEU A 273 -2.13 9.37 1.28
N LYS A 274 -3.44 9.23 1.55
CA LYS A 274 -4.45 10.22 1.18
C LYS A 274 -4.18 11.59 1.82
N GLY A 275 -3.72 11.62 3.06
CA GLY A 275 -3.31 12.85 3.75
C GLY A 275 -2.07 13.54 3.15
N MET A 276 -1.26 12.81 2.38
CA MET A 276 -0.09 13.36 1.67
C MET A 276 -0.45 13.94 0.30
N LEU A 277 -1.64 13.69 -0.25
CA LEU A 277 -2.09 14.26 -1.52
C LEU A 277 -2.12 15.78 -1.46
N LYS A 278 -1.82 16.43 -2.60
CA LYS A 278 -1.97 17.88 -2.72
C LYS A 278 -3.46 18.22 -2.66
N PRO A 279 -3.86 19.31 -1.94
CA PRO A 279 -5.25 19.72 -1.90
C PRO A 279 -5.74 20.06 -3.31
N GLU A 280 -6.91 19.57 -3.68
CA GLU A 280 -7.61 20.01 -4.88
C GLU A 280 -8.44 21.24 -4.57
N PHE A 281 -8.33 22.25 -5.44
CA PHE A 281 -9.12 23.46 -5.34
C PHE A 281 -10.14 23.48 -6.46
N ALA A 282 -11.41 23.62 -6.10
CA ALA A 282 -12.46 23.88 -7.08
C ALA A 282 -12.99 25.29 -6.93
N GLU A 283 -13.47 25.83 -8.06
CA GLU A 283 -14.14 27.12 -8.08
C GLU A 283 -15.51 27.02 -7.39
N ALA A 284 -15.69 27.73 -6.31
CA ALA A 284 -16.98 27.93 -5.68
C ALA A 284 -17.53 29.29 -6.09
N GLN A 285 -18.64 29.30 -6.81
CA GLN A 285 -19.31 30.54 -7.22
C GLN A 285 -19.81 31.31 -5.99
N LEU A 286 -19.45 32.59 -5.86
CA LEU A 286 -19.88 33.45 -4.79
C LEU A 286 -21.13 34.24 -5.18
N GLY A 287 -21.14 34.77 -6.40
CA GLY A 287 -22.26 35.55 -6.89
C GLY A 287 -22.06 36.05 -8.30
N SER A 288 -23.10 36.69 -8.85
CA SER A 288 -23.06 37.33 -10.17
C SER A 288 -23.67 38.72 -10.13
N ALA A 289 -23.07 39.64 -10.87
CA ALA A 289 -23.56 41.03 -11.01
C ALA A 289 -23.64 41.42 -12.49
N GLU A 290 -24.71 42.02 -12.88
CA GLU A 290 -24.95 42.55 -14.24
C GLU A 290 -24.53 44.02 -14.32
N VAL A 291 -23.74 44.37 -15.34
CA VAL A 291 -23.28 45.75 -15.57
C VAL A 291 -24.41 46.57 -16.18
N ARG A 292 -24.85 47.62 -15.50
CA ARG A 292 -25.89 48.54 -15.96
C ARG A 292 -25.34 49.83 -16.56
N ASP A 293 -24.22 50.34 -16.03
CA ASP A 293 -23.55 51.55 -16.46
C ASP A 293 -22.03 51.41 -16.36
N VAL A 294 -21.32 52.16 -17.18
CA VAL A 294 -19.86 52.19 -17.18
C VAL A 294 -19.35 53.61 -16.98
N PHE A 295 -18.65 53.85 -15.90
CA PHE A 295 -18.09 55.16 -15.56
C PHE A 295 -16.58 55.13 -15.73
N ARG A 296 -16.03 56.25 -16.25
CA ARG A 296 -14.56 56.43 -16.38
C ARG A 296 -14.08 57.46 -15.37
N SER A 297 -13.15 57.07 -14.54
CA SER A 297 -12.52 57.96 -13.55
C SER A 297 -11.04 58.11 -13.84
N SER A 298 -10.53 59.34 -13.74
CA SER A 298 -9.10 59.62 -13.92
C SER A 298 -8.19 59.00 -12.87
N ARG A 299 -8.76 58.58 -11.69
CA ARG A 299 -8.01 57.97 -10.60
C ARG A 299 -8.25 56.44 -10.44
N ALA A 300 -9.42 55.97 -10.80
CA ALA A 300 -9.83 54.58 -10.56
C ALA A 300 -10.03 53.78 -11.85
N GLY A 301 -9.71 54.34 -13.02
CA GLY A 301 -9.92 53.67 -14.32
C GLY A 301 -11.39 53.48 -14.66
N THR A 302 -11.74 52.36 -15.24
CA THR A 302 -13.13 52.00 -15.58
C THR A 302 -13.82 51.41 -14.35
N ILE A 303 -15.00 51.99 -14.01
CA ILE A 303 -15.85 51.49 -12.92
C ILE A 303 -17.14 50.97 -13.54
N ALA A 304 -17.42 49.69 -13.31
CA ALA A 304 -18.68 49.05 -13.69
C ALA A 304 -19.75 49.32 -12.63
N GLY A 305 -20.80 50.03 -12.97
CA GLY A 305 -22.02 50.18 -12.15
C GLY A 305 -22.90 48.94 -12.35
N CYS A 306 -22.96 48.08 -11.34
CA CYS A 306 -23.57 46.78 -11.41
C CYS A 306 -24.74 46.63 -10.46
N ILE A 307 -25.65 45.72 -10.79
CA ILE A 307 -26.67 45.20 -9.86
C ILE A 307 -26.35 43.74 -9.59
N VAL A 308 -26.28 43.35 -8.30
CA VAL A 308 -26.05 41.94 -7.91
C VAL A 308 -27.30 41.12 -8.22
N ARG A 309 -27.19 40.13 -9.07
CA ARG A 309 -28.29 39.28 -9.51
C ARG A 309 -28.43 38.00 -8.70
N GLN A 310 -27.31 37.49 -8.20
CA GLN A 310 -27.29 36.25 -7.42
C GLN A 310 -26.13 36.28 -6.43
N GLY A 311 -26.37 35.80 -5.21
CA GLY A 311 -25.36 35.60 -4.19
C GLY A 311 -24.77 36.90 -3.63
N GLU A 312 -23.44 36.93 -3.46
CA GLU A 312 -22.72 38.03 -2.85
C GLU A 312 -21.46 38.38 -3.63
N ILE A 313 -21.23 39.65 -3.90
CA ILE A 313 -19.98 40.13 -4.49
C ILE A 313 -19.07 40.58 -3.36
N ARG A 314 -17.84 40.04 -3.31
CA ARG A 314 -16.85 40.40 -2.28
C ARG A 314 -15.64 41.10 -2.88
N ARG A 315 -15.13 42.09 -2.14
CA ARG A 315 -13.86 42.74 -2.47
C ARG A 315 -12.71 41.70 -2.42
N ASN A 316 -11.75 41.83 -3.32
CA ASN A 316 -10.62 40.90 -3.52
C ASN A 316 -11.02 39.48 -3.98
N ALA A 317 -12.30 39.22 -4.27
CA ALA A 317 -12.70 37.96 -4.90
C ALA A 317 -12.15 37.88 -6.33
N ARG A 318 -11.94 36.66 -6.80
CA ARG A 318 -11.68 36.41 -8.21
C ARG A 318 -12.96 36.59 -9.01
N ALA A 319 -12.82 37.11 -10.23
CA ALA A 319 -13.95 37.37 -11.09
C ALA A 319 -13.65 37.04 -12.54
N ARG A 320 -14.69 36.69 -13.28
CA ARG A 320 -14.67 36.61 -14.74
C ARG A 320 -15.77 37.50 -15.34
N ILE A 321 -15.54 37.95 -16.54
CA ILE A 321 -16.52 38.77 -17.29
C ILE A 321 -17.05 37.93 -18.43
N VAL A 322 -18.37 37.80 -18.45
CA VAL A 322 -19.12 37.04 -19.48
C VAL A 322 -19.91 38.06 -20.31
N ARG A 323 -19.71 38.05 -21.62
CA ARG A 323 -20.40 38.87 -22.62
C ARG A 323 -21.08 37.98 -23.64
N ASP A 324 -22.36 38.14 -23.86
CA ASP A 324 -23.15 37.32 -24.79
C ASP A 324 -22.95 35.80 -24.60
N GLY A 325 -22.80 35.37 -23.35
CA GLY A 325 -22.56 33.95 -23.01
C GLY A 325 -21.13 33.47 -23.20
N ALA A 326 -20.19 34.32 -23.64
CA ALA A 326 -18.76 33.97 -23.78
C ALA A 326 -17.92 34.68 -22.72
N VAL A 327 -16.93 33.98 -22.15
CA VAL A 327 -15.96 34.55 -21.22
C VAL A 327 -14.99 35.47 -21.98
N VAL A 328 -15.04 36.77 -21.72
CA VAL A 328 -14.19 37.78 -22.34
C VAL A 328 -12.91 38.01 -21.56
N ALA A 329 -12.96 37.90 -20.24
CA ALA A 329 -11.82 38.01 -19.36
C ALA A 329 -12.02 37.11 -18.15
N ASP A 330 -10.95 36.40 -17.78
CA ASP A 330 -10.96 35.45 -16.66
C ASP A 330 -9.86 35.78 -15.65
N ASN A 331 -10.01 35.23 -14.44
CA ASN A 331 -9.03 35.34 -13.35
C ASN A 331 -8.71 36.81 -12.96
N LEU A 332 -9.68 37.69 -13.08
CA LEU A 332 -9.59 39.07 -12.62
C LEU A 332 -9.72 39.13 -11.10
N THR A 333 -9.16 40.19 -10.49
CA THR A 333 -9.38 40.47 -9.06
C THR A 333 -10.18 41.75 -8.92
N ILE A 334 -11.20 41.77 -8.05
CA ILE A 334 -11.97 42.96 -7.70
C ILE A 334 -11.13 43.82 -6.77
N ASP A 335 -10.56 44.91 -7.30
CA ASP A 335 -9.72 45.82 -6.50
C ASP A 335 -10.54 46.79 -5.66
N SER A 336 -11.63 47.32 -6.21
CA SER A 336 -12.53 48.23 -5.51
C SER A 336 -13.97 47.76 -5.65
N LEU A 337 -14.64 47.68 -4.51
CA LEU A 337 -16.06 47.45 -4.41
C LEU A 337 -16.68 48.58 -3.60
N ARG A 338 -17.64 49.30 -4.21
CA ARG A 338 -18.28 50.46 -3.59
C ARG A 338 -19.78 50.37 -3.67
N ARG A 339 -20.44 50.87 -2.64
CA ARG A 339 -21.88 51.11 -2.65
C ARG A 339 -22.12 52.60 -2.50
N PHE A 340 -22.65 53.24 -3.55
CA PHE A 340 -22.74 54.70 -3.70
C PHE A 340 -21.33 55.36 -3.60
N LYS A 341 -21.01 56.02 -2.52
CA LYS A 341 -19.69 56.68 -2.32
C LYS A 341 -18.82 55.99 -1.32
N ASP A 342 -19.34 54.96 -0.62
CA ASP A 342 -18.66 54.28 0.48
C ASP A 342 -18.01 52.97 -0.03
N ASP A 343 -16.82 52.69 0.46
CA ASP A 343 -16.14 51.42 0.21
C ASP A 343 -16.87 50.29 0.95
N ALA A 344 -17.15 49.20 0.25
CA ALA A 344 -17.82 48.02 0.80
C ALA A 344 -16.88 46.80 0.77
N THR A 345 -16.99 45.96 1.77
CA THR A 345 -16.30 44.66 1.79
C THR A 345 -17.07 43.59 1.02
N SER A 346 -18.40 43.70 1.05
CA SER A 346 -19.31 42.82 0.33
C SER A 346 -20.63 43.51 -0.01
N VAL A 347 -21.29 43.02 -1.08
CA VAL A 347 -22.61 43.54 -1.51
C VAL A 347 -23.48 42.32 -1.86
N ALA A 348 -24.63 42.22 -1.22
CA ALA A 348 -25.58 41.12 -1.38
C ALA A 348 -26.48 41.30 -2.60
N GLU A 349 -27.20 40.24 -2.96
CA GLU A 349 -28.19 40.18 -4.03
C GLU A 349 -29.23 41.32 -3.92
N GLY A 350 -29.59 41.90 -5.07
CA GLY A 350 -30.57 42.94 -5.23
C GLY A 350 -30.03 44.37 -4.99
N PHE A 351 -28.78 44.53 -4.55
CA PHE A 351 -28.18 45.81 -4.34
C PHE A 351 -27.28 46.27 -5.49
N GLU A 352 -27.20 47.58 -5.68
CA GLU A 352 -26.30 48.20 -6.64
C GLU A 352 -24.90 48.36 -6.05
N CYS A 353 -23.87 48.18 -6.90
CA CYS A 353 -22.48 48.40 -6.52
C CYS A 353 -21.62 48.87 -7.70
N GLY A 354 -20.52 49.53 -7.37
CA GLY A 354 -19.46 49.88 -8.33
C GLY A 354 -18.28 48.94 -8.19
N ILE A 355 -17.90 48.30 -9.27
CA ILE A 355 -16.79 47.33 -9.31
C ILE A 355 -15.69 47.90 -10.21
N SER A 356 -14.42 47.81 -9.79
CA SER A 356 -13.30 48.13 -10.66
C SER A 356 -12.24 47.00 -10.62
N PHE A 357 -11.58 46.81 -11.77
CA PHE A 357 -10.49 45.87 -11.97
C PHE A 357 -9.23 46.65 -12.39
N SER A 358 -8.06 46.35 -11.80
CA SER A 358 -6.81 47.00 -12.18
C SER A 358 -6.27 46.46 -13.54
N SER A 359 -6.58 45.23 -13.86
CA SER A 359 -6.04 44.54 -15.02
C SER A 359 -6.98 44.51 -16.25
N PHE A 360 -8.22 45.04 -16.14
CA PHE A 360 -9.20 45.01 -17.25
C PHE A 360 -10.03 46.25 -17.31
N ASN A 361 -10.09 46.94 -18.49
CA ASN A 361 -10.77 48.20 -18.67
C ASN A 361 -11.89 48.16 -19.73
N ASP A 362 -12.04 47.07 -20.50
CA ASP A 362 -13.06 46.93 -21.55
C ASP A 362 -14.39 46.35 -21.05
N VAL A 363 -14.88 46.82 -19.92
CA VAL A 363 -16.18 46.46 -19.40
C VAL A 363 -17.27 47.22 -20.18
N LYS A 364 -18.36 46.53 -20.57
CA LYS A 364 -19.50 47.14 -21.29
C LYS A 364 -20.81 46.91 -20.53
N VAL A 365 -21.82 47.68 -20.92
CA VAL A 365 -23.18 47.47 -20.43
C VAL A 365 -23.67 46.09 -20.88
N ASP A 366 -24.46 45.43 -20.05
CA ASP A 366 -24.97 44.05 -20.18
C ASP A 366 -23.92 42.94 -20.00
N ASP A 367 -22.65 43.27 -19.69
CA ASP A 367 -21.69 42.25 -19.24
C ASP A 367 -22.13 41.65 -17.89
N VAL A 368 -21.88 40.37 -17.69
CA VAL A 368 -22.10 39.69 -16.40
C VAL A 368 -20.74 39.46 -15.72
N ILE A 369 -20.60 39.95 -14.52
CA ILE A 369 -19.43 39.72 -13.68
C ILE A 369 -19.76 38.57 -12.73
N GLU A 370 -19.13 37.42 -12.94
CA GLU A 370 -19.22 36.26 -12.06
C GLU A 370 -18.06 36.26 -11.10
N THR A 371 -18.34 36.09 -9.81
CA THR A 371 -17.32 36.03 -8.77
C THR A 371 -17.24 34.65 -8.18
N PHE A 372 -16.02 34.20 -7.92
CA PHE A 372 -15.72 32.86 -7.38
C PHE A 372 -14.56 32.92 -6.38
N GLU A 373 -14.49 31.90 -5.54
CA GLU A 373 -13.36 31.63 -4.68
C GLU A 373 -12.86 30.19 -4.93
N MET A 374 -11.56 29.98 -4.76
CA MET A 374 -10.99 28.63 -4.80
C MET A 374 -11.19 27.99 -3.43
N ARG A 375 -12.01 26.96 -3.36
CA ARG A 375 -12.23 26.15 -2.16
C ARG A 375 -11.47 24.85 -2.25
N GLU A 376 -10.81 24.50 -1.18
CA GLU A 376 -10.21 23.20 -1.02
C GLU A 376 -11.31 22.13 -0.93
N ILE A 377 -11.21 21.11 -1.79
CA ILE A 377 -12.10 19.94 -1.76
C ILE A 377 -11.30 18.78 -1.20
N PRO A 378 -11.80 18.09 -0.14
CA PRO A 378 -11.18 16.86 0.31
C PRO A 378 -11.29 15.81 -0.81
N ARG A 379 -10.15 15.22 -1.20
CA ARG A 379 -10.15 14.04 -2.09
C ARG A 379 -10.73 12.85 -1.31
N ALA A 380 -11.73 12.19 -1.88
CA ALA A 380 -12.41 11.03 -1.31
C ALA A 380 -11.58 9.74 -1.44
#